data_6864a4a41970b4f538790a57188cc52b
#
_entry.id   6864a4a41970b4f538790a57188cc52b
#
_cell.length_a   1.000
_cell.length_b   1.000
_cell.length_c   1.000
_cell.angle_alpha   90.00
_cell.angle_beta   90.00
_cell.angle_gamma   90.00
#
_symmetry.space_group_name_H-M   'P 1'
#
loop_
_entity.id
_entity.type
_entity.pdbx_description
1 polymer ?
#
loop_
_entity_poly.entity_id
_entity_poly.type
_entity_poly.pdbx_seq_one_letter_code
_entity_poly.pdbx_strand_id
1 'polypeptide(L)'
;IKGSTFTVNNVAMKLKGVNRHDYNPANGRVVSREEMEKDIILMKQNNINAVRTAHYPNSSCFYDLCDEYGLYVIDEADLECHGFELTEKYDWITDDPAWKSAYIDRLERMMARDKNHPSIIMWSLGNESAFGDNFRAMAEYAKKNDPTRLVHYEGDFEAEVTDVFSTMYTWLEKNSQTPEVKKVFMKDIAL
;
A
#
# COMPACT_ATOMS: atom_id res chain seq x y z
N ILE A 1 6.29 3.65 15.04
CA ILE A 1 6.10 2.32 15.68
C ILE A 1 6.74 2.36 17.05
N LYS A 2 6.09 1.79 18.08
CA LYS A 2 6.65 1.55 19.40
C LYS A 2 6.66 0.03 19.65
N GLY A 3 7.84 -0.59 19.57
CA GLY A 3 7.95 -2.05 19.55
C GLY A 3 7.27 -2.61 18.30
N SER A 4 6.32 -3.52 18.47
CA SER A 4 5.47 -4.08 17.39
C SER A 4 4.14 -3.35 17.19
N THR A 5 3.93 -2.21 17.89
CA THR A 5 2.66 -1.49 17.86
C THR A 5 2.73 -0.33 16.88
N PHE A 6 1.82 -0.33 15.91
CA PHE A 6 1.59 0.82 15.04
C PHE A 6 0.93 1.96 15.81
N THR A 7 1.46 3.17 15.69
CA THR A 7 0.92 4.34 16.37
C THR A 7 0.78 5.53 15.42
N VAL A 8 -0.31 6.26 15.55
CA VAL A 8 -0.50 7.57 14.92
C VAL A 8 -0.58 8.61 16.04
N ASN A 9 0.23 9.65 15.97
CA ASN A 9 0.32 10.68 17.01
C ASN A 9 0.49 10.11 18.43
N ASN A 10 1.30 9.06 18.56
CA ASN A 10 1.54 8.31 19.82
C ASN A 10 0.35 7.51 20.36
N VAL A 11 -0.76 7.43 19.64
CA VAL A 11 -1.91 6.60 20.00
C VAL A 11 -1.82 5.28 19.24
N ALA A 12 -1.93 4.15 19.96
CA ALA A 12 -1.94 2.83 19.33
C ALA A 12 -3.17 2.69 18.42
N MET A 13 -2.93 2.28 17.19
CA MET A 13 -3.97 2.14 16.16
C MET A 13 -4.02 0.72 15.65
N LYS A 14 -5.24 0.25 15.38
CA LYS A 14 -5.50 -0.96 14.61
C LYS A 14 -6.20 -0.57 13.31
N LEU A 15 -5.56 -0.85 12.19
CA LEU A 15 -6.16 -0.60 10.90
C LEU A 15 -7.20 -1.68 10.60
N LYS A 16 -8.39 -1.23 10.24
CA LYS A 16 -9.49 -2.04 9.71
C LYS A 16 -9.72 -1.51 8.30
N GLY A 17 -8.98 -2.06 7.35
CA GLY A 17 -8.88 -1.52 6.00
C GLY A 17 -9.52 -2.40 4.96
N VAL A 18 -9.70 -1.82 3.78
CA VAL A 18 -10.10 -2.48 2.54
C VAL A 18 -9.17 -2.06 1.41
N ASN A 19 -9.07 -2.89 0.37
CA ASN A 19 -8.50 -2.51 -0.91
C ASN A 19 -9.57 -1.80 -1.75
N ARG A 20 -9.19 -0.76 -2.48
CA ARG A 20 -10.11 -0.02 -3.35
C ARG A 20 -9.48 0.24 -4.70
N HIS A 21 -10.21 -0.09 -5.75
CA HIS A 21 -9.90 0.31 -7.10
C HIS A 21 -10.68 1.57 -7.50
N ASP A 22 -10.04 2.49 -8.25
CA ASP A 22 -10.73 3.55 -8.97
C ASP A 22 -11.43 2.94 -10.19
N TYR A 23 -12.65 2.45 -9.98
CA TYR A 23 -13.42 1.77 -11.01
C TYR A 23 -14.92 2.00 -10.83
N ASN A 24 -15.60 2.25 -11.94
CA ASN A 24 -17.05 2.35 -12.02
C ASN A 24 -17.57 1.39 -13.10
N PRO A 25 -18.59 0.56 -12.83
CA PRO A 25 -19.11 -0.41 -13.81
C PRO A 25 -19.61 0.21 -15.12
N ALA A 26 -20.07 1.45 -15.09
CA ALA A 26 -20.58 2.13 -16.29
C ALA A 26 -19.49 2.91 -17.05
N ASN A 27 -18.52 3.50 -16.32
CA ASN A 27 -17.58 4.47 -16.86
C ASN A 27 -16.11 3.99 -16.81
N GLY A 28 -15.87 2.74 -16.37
CA GLY A 28 -14.53 2.18 -16.23
C GLY A 28 -13.72 2.94 -15.16
N ARG A 29 -12.55 3.44 -15.51
CA ARG A 29 -11.66 4.16 -14.59
C ARG A 29 -12.03 5.63 -14.34
N VAL A 30 -13.12 6.09 -14.91
CA VAL A 30 -13.63 7.44 -14.68
C VAL A 30 -14.60 7.39 -13.51
N VAL A 31 -14.15 7.80 -12.34
CA VAL A 31 -14.92 7.82 -11.09
C VAL A 31 -15.15 9.27 -10.69
N SER A 32 -16.39 9.65 -10.47
CA SER A 32 -16.74 11.02 -10.06
C SER A 32 -16.43 11.26 -8.57
N ARG A 33 -16.37 12.54 -8.17
CA ARG A 33 -16.23 12.91 -6.75
C ARG A 33 -17.35 12.31 -5.89
N GLU A 34 -18.57 12.36 -6.37
CA GLU A 34 -19.76 11.86 -5.66
C GLU A 34 -19.70 10.34 -5.48
N GLU A 35 -19.13 9.61 -6.42
CA GLU A 35 -18.91 8.16 -6.30
C GLU A 35 -17.82 7.84 -5.31
N MET A 36 -16.69 8.56 -5.34
CA MET A 36 -15.61 8.42 -4.35
C MET A 36 -16.11 8.72 -2.94
N GLU A 37 -16.93 9.77 -2.78
CA GLU A 37 -17.51 10.13 -1.49
C GLU A 37 -18.47 9.07 -0.96
N LYS A 38 -19.29 8.46 -1.83
CA LYS A 38 -20.14 7.32 -1.46
C LYS A 38 -19.33 6.14 -0.95
N ASP A 39 -18.21 5.81 -1.61
CA ASP A 39 -17.32 4.73 -1.16
C ASP A 39 -16.81 5.02 0.25
N ILE A 40 -16.34 6.24 0.49
CA ILE A 40 -15.82 6.65 1.81
C ILE A 40 -16.91 6.61 2.88
N ILE A 41 -18.11 7.14 2.59
CA ILE A 41 -19.24 7.07 3.51
C ILE A 41 -19.59 5.63 3.85
N LEU A 42 -19.61 4.74 2.86
CA LEU A 42 -19.88 3.31 3.06
C LEU A 42 -18.81 2.67 3.95
N MET A 43 -17.53 2.96 3.73
CA MET A 43 -16.43 2.50 4.57
C MET A 43 -16.63 2.96 6.03
N LYS A 44 -16.90 4.24 6.25
CA LYS A 44 -17.12 4.81 7.60
C LYS A 44 -18.32 4.19 8.31
N GLN A 45 -19.44 3.97 7.59
CA GLN A 45 -20.64 3.32 8.14
C GLN A 45 -20.39 1.87 8.57
N ASN A 46 -19.39 1.20 7.96
CA ASN A 46 -18.99 -0.16 8.29
C ASN A 46 -17.76 -0.24 9.22
N ASN A 47 -17.42 0.84 9.92
CA ASN A 47 -16.28 0.90 10.84
C ASN A 47 -14.92 0.60 10.19
N ILE A 48 -14.79 0.85 8.89
CA ILE A 48 -13.52 0.81 8.17
C ILE A 48 -12.82 2.14 8.42
N ASN A 49 -11.55 2.10 8.78
CA ASN A 49 -10.75 3.29 9.09
C ASN A 49 -9.52 3.46 8.18
N ALA A 50 -9.30 2.52 7.26
CA ALA A 50 -8.17 2.57 6.35
C ALA A 50 -8.54 2.05 4.97
N VAL A 51 -7.83 2.53 3.94
CA VAL A 51 -7.97 2.07 2.57
C VAL A 51 -6.59 1.95 1.92
N ARG A 52 -6.37 0.87 1.15
CA ARG A 52 -5.22 0.75 0.26
C ARG A 52 -5.69 1.07 -1.17
N THR A 53 -4.96 1.96 -1.83
CA THR A 53 -5.25 2.35 -3.22
C THR A 53 -4.73 1.28 -4.18
N ALA A 54 -5.44 0.17 -4.24
CA ALA A 54 -5.05 -1.01 -5.00
C ALA A 54 -5.35 -0.83 -6.49
N HIS A 55 -4.40 -0.97 -7.41
CA HIS A 55 -2.96 -1.16 -7.21
C HIS A 55 -2.25 -0.03 -7.97
N TYR A 56 -2.61 1.20 -7.67
CA TYR A 56 -2.11 2.44 -8.31
C TYR A 56 -2.58 3.66 -7.51
N PRO A 57 -1.86 4.80 -7.62
CA PRO A 57 -2.31 6.05 -7.02
C PRO A 57 -3.69 6.45 -7.54
N ASN A 58 -4.61 6.74 -6.63
CA ASN A 58 -5.96 7.17 -6.99
C ASN A 58 -6.00 8.64 -7.43
N SER A 59 -7.18 9.15 -7.79
CA SER A 59 -7.41 10.56 -8.05
C SER A 59 -7.06 11.41 -6.82
N SER A 60 -6.43 12.58 -7.02
CA SER A 60 -6.13 13.51 -5.91
C SER A 60 -7.38 13.90 -5.12
N CYS A 61 -8.52 13.99 -5.78
CA CYS A 61 -9.81 14.23 -5.14
C CYS A 61 -10.17 13.16 -4.09
N PHE A 62 -9.75 11.90 -4.29
CA PHE A 62 -9.98 10.83 -3.31
C PHE A 62 -9.17 11.06 -2.03
N TYR A 63 -7.93 11.53 -2.14
CA TYR A 63 -7.12 11.85 -0.96
C TYR A 63 -7.65 13.06 -0.21
N ASP A 64 -8.13 14.12 -0.92
CA ASP A 64 -8.80 15.25 -0.30
C ASP A 64 -10.00 14.78 0.53
N LEU A 65 -10.80 13.87 0.00
CA LEU A 65 -11.92 13.26 0.71
C LEU A 65 -11.47 12.40 1.89
N CYS A 66 -10.38 11.63 1.75
CA CYS A 66 -9.82 10.87 2.87
C CYS A 66 -9.35 11.78 4.00
N ASP A 67 -8.73 12.91 3.68
CA ASP A 67 -8.34 13.93 4.65
C ASP A 67 -9.57 14.53 5.37
N GLU A 68 -10.61 14.85 4.62
CA GLU A 68 -11.85 15.44 5.16
C GLU A 68 -12.62 14.47 6.07
N TYR A 69 -12.77 13.21 5.65
CA TYR A 69 -13.54 12.20 6.38
C TYR A 69 -12.74 11.44 7.44
N GLY A 70 -11.43 11.66 7.51
CA GLY A 70 -10.54 10.99 8.47
C GLY A 70 -10.39 9.50 8.20
N LEU A 71 -10.07 9.13 6.96
CA LEU A 71 -9.77 7.77 6.54
C LEU A 71 -8.25 7.65 6.32
N TYR A 72 -7.59 6.68 6.95
CA TYR A 72 -6.17 6.43 6.70
C TYR A 72 -5.94 5.79 5.34
N VAL A 73 -4.85 6.19 4.67
CA VAL A 73 -4.52 5.73 3.33
C VAL A 73 -3.16 5.03 3.31
N ILE A 74 -3.12 3.88 2.64
CA ILE A 74 -1.90 3.23 2.18
C ILE A 74 -1.85 3.52 0.68
N ASP A 75 -0.99 4.45 0.30
CA ASP A 75 -0.88 4.91 -1.07
C ASP A 75 0.08 4.01 -1.85
N GLU A 76 -0.40 3.44 -2.96
CA GLU A 76 0.32 2.40 -3.68
C GLU A 76 0.79 2.86 -5.06
N ALA A 77 2.07 2.61 -5.33
CA ALA A 77 2.68 2.90 -6.61
C ALA A 77 2.07 2.03 -7.72
N ASP A 78 1.90 2.62 -8.91
CA ASP A 78 1.42 1.91 -10.10
C ASP A 78 2.50 0.96 -10.63
N LEU A 79 2.62 -0.17 -9.94
CA LEU A 79 3.60 -1.20 -10.24
C LEU A 79 3.01 -2.58 -9.94
N GLU A 80 2.78 -3.35 -11.00
CA GLU A 80 2.38 -4.75 -10.92
C GLU A 80 2.91 -5.51 -12.13
N CYS A 81 3.62 -6.60 -11.87
CA CYS A 81 4.22 -7.48 -12.87
C CYS A 81 3.80 -8.94 -12.70
N HIS A 82 2.66 -9.18 -12.09
CA HIS A 82 2.16 -10.51 -11.72
C HIS A 82 2.15 -11.51 -12.90
N GLY A 83 1.91 -11.02 -14.12
CA GLY A 83 1.94 -11.86 -15.32
C GLY A 83 3.23 -12.64 -15.54
N PHE A 84 4.35 -12.20 -14.99
CA PHE A 84 5.61 -12.92 -15.07
C PHE A 84 5.66 -14.19 -14.21
N GLU A 85 4.72 -14.37 -13.27
CA GLU A 85 4.56 -15.63 -12.53
C GLU A 85 4.30 -16.81 -13.48
N LEU A 86 3.71 -16.55 -14.65
CA LEU A 86 3.48 -17.55 -15.71
C LEU A 86 4.73 -17.89 -16.52
N THR A 87 5.86 -17.26 -16.21
CA THR A 87 7.14 -17.47 -16.86
C THR A 87 8.13 -18.18 -15.92
N GLU A 88 9.26 -18.63 -16.47
CA GLU A 88 10.34 -19.20 -15.65
C GLU A 88 11.11 -18.12 -14.83
N LYS A 89 10.79 -16.83 -15.04
CA LYS A 89 11.47 -15.69 -14.42
C LYS A 89 10.45 -14.67 -13.90
N TYR A 90 9.81 -15.01 -12.80
CA TYR A 90 8.83 -14.12 -12.16
C TYR A 90 9.45 -12.77 -11.74
N ASP A 91 10.69 -12.78 -11.31
CA ASP A 91 11.47 -11.63 -10.86
C ASP A 91 12.19 -10.87 -12.01
N TRP A 92 11.96 -11.25 -13.25
CA TRP A 92 12.75 -10.76 -14.38
C TRP A 92 12.95 -9.23 -14.38
N ILE A 93 11.88 -8.45 -14.53
CA ILE A 93 12.02 -6.98 -14.56
C ILE A 93 12.22 -6.37 -13.18
N THR A 94 11.84 -7.10 -12.13
CA THR A 94 11.97 -6.68 -10.73
C THR A 94 13.43 -6.72 -10.26
N ASP A 95 14.25 -7.60 -10.83
CA ASP A 95 15.67 -7.73 -10.50
C ASP A 95 16.61 -7.21 -11.61
N ASP A 96 16.09 -6.88 -12.79
CA ASP A 96 16.88 -6.33 -13.89
C ASP A 96 17.18 -4.83 -13.66
N PRO A 97 18.46 -4.44 -13.54
CA PRO A 97 18.86 -3.06 -13.27
C PRO A 97 18.44 -2.06 -14.37
N ALA A 98 18.14 -2.55 -15.58
CA ALA A 98 17.65 -1.70 -16.67
C ALA A 98 16.26 -1.08 -16.33
N TRP A 99 15.48 -1.71 -15.46
CA TRP A 99 14.17 -1.23 -15.03
C TRP A 99 14.19 -0.38 -13.77
N LYS A 100 15.31 -0.30 -13.07
CA LYS A 100 15.44 0.40 -11.78
C LYS A 100 14.93 1.83 -11.82
N SER A 101 15.26 2.58 -12.86
CA SER A 101 14.82 3.98 -13.01
C SER A 101 13.31 4.10 -13.16
N ALA A 102 12.66 3.16 -13.86
CA ALA A 102 11.21 3.15 -14.04
C ALA A 102 10.47 2.83 -12.72
N TYR A 103 11.04 1.94 -11.91
CA TYR A 103 10.51 1.60 -10.57
C TYR A 103 10.56 2.83 -9.65
N ILE A 104 11.72 3.49 -9.59
CA ILE A 104 11.91 4.69 -8.76
C ILE A 104 11.02 5.84 -9.24
N ASP A 105 10.93 6.10 -10.55
CA ASP A 105 10.13 7.20 -11.12
C ASP A 105 8.65 7.09 -10.72
N ARG A 106 8.06 5.90 -10.73
CA ARG A 106 6.66 5.69 -10.30
C ARG A 106 6.45 6.09 -8.84
N LEU A 107 7.31 5.62 -7.95
CA LEU A 107 7.25 5.95 -6.53
C LEU A 107 7.52 7.45 -6.28
N GLU A 108 8.54 8.00 -6.92
CA GLU A 108 8.92 9.41 -6.79
C GLU A 108 7.76 10.33 -7.16
N ARG A 109 7.11 10.08 -8.31
CA ARG A 109 5.96 10.88 -8.78
C ARG A 109 4.77 10.79 -7.83
N MET A 110 4.45 9.60 -7.35
CA MET A 110 3.41 9.39 -6.34
C MET A 110 3.72 10.18 -5.08
N MET A 111 4.89 9.99 -4.48
CA MET A 111 5.29 10.69 -3.27
C MET A 111 5.33 12.21 -3.46
N ALA A 112 5.83 12.69 -4.59
CA ALA A 112 5.90 14.13 -4.89
C ALA A 112 4.52 14.76 -4.96
N ARG A 113 3.55 14.07 -5.55
CA ARG A 113 2.16 14.52 -5.67
C ARG A 113 1.44 14.51 -4.32
N ASP A 114 1.57 13.39 -3.57
CA ASP A 114 0.62 13.04 -2.51
C ASP A 114 1.15 13.26 -1.08
N LYS A 115 2.44 13.56 -0.91
CA LYS A 115 3.09 13.72 0.41
C LYS A 115 2.43 14.72 1.37
N ASN A 116 1.64 15.65 0.86
CA ASN A 116 0.99 16.66 1.70
C ASN A 116 -0.39 16.22 2.24
N HIS A 117 -0.86 15.03 1.88
CA HIS A 117 -2.09 14.47 2.44
C HIS A 117 -1.83 13.83 3.81
N PRO A 118 -2.41 14.37 4.91
CA PRO A 118 -2.22 13.80 6.24
C PRO A 118 -2.89 12.44 6.43
N SER A 119 -3.84 12.07 5.60
CA SER A 119 -4.47 10.75 5.56
C SER A 119 -3.49 9.64 5.19
N ILE A 120 -2.48 9.93 4.35
CA ILE A 120 -1.50 8.94 3.90
C ILE A 120 -0.54 8.61 5.04
N ILE A 121 -0.54 7.36 5.46
CA ILE A 121 0.27 6.87 6.59
C ILE A 121 1.36 5.87 6.18
N MET A 122 1.26 5.32 4.97
CA MET A 122 2.23 4.37 4.42
C MET A 122 2.39 4.58 2.91
N TRP A 123 3.61 4.35 2.43
CA TRP A 123 3.94 4.23 1.02
C TRP A 123 4.04 2.76 0.66
N SER A 124 3.18 2.28 -0.23
CA SER A 124 3.23 0.92 -0.77
C SER A 124 3.96 0.92 -2.11
N LEU A 125 4.93 0.02 -2.26
CA LEU A 125 5.83 0.02 -3.41
C LEU A 125 5.21 -0.60 -4.66
N GLY A 126 4.13 -1.35 -4.52
CA GLY A 126 3.44 -2.04 -5.63
C GLY A 126 2.70 -3.28 -5.18
N ASN A 127 2.35 -4.13 -6.13
CA ASN A 127 1.60 -5.36 -5.92
C ASN A 127 2.19 -6.52 -6.74
N GLU A 128 2.14 -7.74 -6.20
CA GLU A 128 2.38 -9.05 -6.84
C GLU A 128 3.41 -9.04 -7.98
N SER A 129 4.66 -8.71 -7.66
CA SER A 129 5.72 -8.48 -8.66
C SER A 129 7.05 -9.15 -8.28
N ALA A 130 7.03 -10.25 -7.53
CA ALA A 130 8.20 -10.82 -6.91
C ALA A 130 8.94 -9.83 -5.99
N PHE A 131 10.16 -10.12 -5.58
CA PHE A 131 10.98 -9.22 -4.79
C PHE A 131 12.42 -9.23 -5.31
N GLY A 132 12.99 -8.06 -5.54
CA GLY A 132 14.32 -7.92 -6.11
C GLY A 132 14.93 -6.53 -5.88
N ASP A 133 16.08 -6.29 -6.50
CA ASP A 133 16.89 -5.10 -6.27
C ASP A 133 16.18 -3.79 -6.63
N ASN A 134 15.22 -3.81 -7.55
CA ASN A 134 14.46 -2.61 -7.90
C ASN A 134 13.51 -2.21 -6.77
N PHE A 135 12.89 -3.17 -6.05
CA PHE A 135 12.11 -2.86 -4.85
C PHE A 135 12.98 -2.42 -3.66
N ARG A 136 14.18 -2.99 -3.51
CA ARG A 136 15.16 -2.52 -2.51
C ARG A 136 15.51 -1.05 -2.74
N ALA A 137 15.74 -0.68 -4.01
CA ALA A 137 16.03 0.70 -4.38
C ALA A 137 14.82 1.63 -4.15
N MET A 138 13.58 1.18 -4.41
CA MET A 138 12.38 1.96 -4.09
C MET A 138 12.24 2.18 -2.58
N ALA A 139 12.44 1.13 -1.78
CA ALA A 139 12.36 1.24 -0.31
C ALA A 139 13.41 2.21 0.25
N GLU A 140 14.64 2.14 -0.25
CA GLU A 140 15.70 3.09 0.10
C GLU A 140 15.31 4.53 -0.27
N TYR A 141 14.77 4.73 -1.48
CA TYR A 141 14.29 6.05 -1.94
C TYR A 141 13.19 6.58 -1.01
N ALA A 142 12.18 5.77 -0.71
CA ALA A 142 11.07 6.17 0.15
C ALA A 142 11.57 6.60 1.53
N LYS A 143 12.37 5.77 2.19
CA LYS A 143 12.92 6.04 3.53
C LYS A 143 13.82 7.25 3.59
N LYS A 144 14.57 7.50 2.53
CA LYS A 144 15.43 8.67 2.41
C LYS A 144 14.64 9.99 2.26
N ASN A 145 13.57 9.97 1.48
CA ASN A 145 12.81 11.17 1.11
C ASN A 145 11.62 11.45 2.03
N ASP A 146 11.09 10.42 2.69
CA ASP A 146 10.07 10.55 3.72
C ASP A 146 10.27 9.53 4.86
N PRO A 147 11.13 9.84 5.84
CA PRO A 147 11.37 8.98 7.00
C PRO A 147 10.20 8.97 7.99
N THR A 148 9.13 9.70 7.74
CA THR A 148 8.00 9.83 8.66
C THR A 148 6.91 8.80 8.43
N ARG A 149 6.81 8.27 7.21
CA ARG A 149 5.84 7.25 6.83
C ARG A 149 6.49 5.88 6.67
N LEU A 150 5.71 4.85 6.95
CA LEU A 150 6.15 3.46 6.81
C LEU A 150 6.19 3.05 5.33
N VAL A 151 7.06 2.11 5.03
CA VAL A 151 7.16 1.49 3.71
C VAL A 151 6.56 0.09 3.77
N HIS A 152 5.67 -0.21 2.84
CA HIS A 152 4.96 -1.47 2.68
C HIS A 152 5.24 -2.08 1.30
N TYR A 153 5.38 -3.38 1.25
CA TYR A 153 5.29 -4.19 0.04
C TYR A 153 5.05 -5.66 0.45
N GLU A 154 3.98 -6.28 -0.03
CA GLU A 154 3.61 -7.64 0.38
C GLU A 154 4.57 -8.72 -0.15
N GLY A 155 5.26 -8.46 -1.27
CA GLY A 155 6.24 -9.37 -1.85
C GLY A 155 7.55 -9.48 -1.08
N ASP A 156 7.81 -8.56 -0.13
CA ASP A 156 8.94 -8.65 0.80
C ASP A 156 8.56 -9.55 2.00
N PHE A 157 8.46 -10.84 1.76
CA PHE A 157 7.96 -11.83 2.74
C PHE A 157 8.78 -11.91 4.03
N GLU A 158 10.05 -11.53 3.98
CA GLU A 158 10.94 -11.51 5.15
C GLU A 158 10.98 -10.12 5.81
N ALA A 159 10.29 -9.15 5.21
CA ALA A 159 10.35 -7.74 5.57
C ALA A 159 11.81 -7.26 5.67
N GLU A 160 12.60 -7.57 4.64
CA GLU A 160 14.02 -7.24 4.56
C GLU A 160 14.22 -5.73 4.52
N VAL A 161 13.42 -5.04 3.71
CA VAL A 161 13.51 -3.58 3.51
C VAL A 161 12.24 -2.83 3.90
N THR A 162 11.11 -3.51 4.05
CA THR A 162 9.85 -2.90 4.47
C THR A 162 9.73 -2.76 5.98
N ASP A 163 8.86 -1.85 6.42
CA ASP A 163 8.60 -1.61 7.85
C ASP A 163 7.42 -2.43 8.35
N VAL A 164 6.68 -3.04 7.43
CA VAL A 164 5.45 -3.79 7.67
C VAL A 164 5.60 -5.18 7.13
N PHE A 165 5.33 -6.18 7.97
CA PHE A 165 5.19 -7.56 7.52
C PHE A 165 3.78 -7.76 6.99
N SER A 166 3.67 -8.17 5.74
CA SER A 166 2.39 -8.33 5.05
C SER A 166 2.23 -9.75 4.52
N THR A 167 1.01 -10.27 4.56
CA THR A 167 0.67 -11.55 3.95
C THR A 167 -0.67 -11.44 3.24
N MET A 168 -0.78 -12.02 2.06
CA MET A 168 -2.01 -12.09 1.31
C MET A 168 -2.72 -13.44 1.51
N TYR A 169 -4.06 -13.43 1.46
CA TYR A 169 -4.92 -14.63 1.49
C TYR A 169 -4.63 -15.59 2.66
N THR A 170 -4.18 -15.06 3.80
CA THR A 170 -3.81 -15.87 4.95
C THR A 170 -5.05 -16.46 5.64
N TRP A 171 -5.09 -17.78 5.80
CA TRP A 171 -6.14 -18.47 6.54
C TRP A 171 -6.12 -18.09 8.03
N LEU A 172 -7.29 -17.96 8.63
CA LEU A 172 -7.45 -17.54 10.05
C LEU A 172 -6.64 -18.40 11.02
N GLU A 173 -6.49 -19.68 10.73
CA GLU A 173 -5.79 -20.66 11.57
C GLU A 173 -4.26 -20.44 11.61
N LYS A 174 -3.67 -19.89 10.55
CA LYS A 174 -2.22 -19.59 10.51
C LYS A 174 -1.83 -18.40 11.38
N ASN A 175 -2.76 -17.51 11.70
CA ASN A 175 -2.47 -16.29 12.47
C ASN A 175 -2.19 -16.55 13.96
N SER A 176 -2.52 -17.75 14.49
CA SER A 176 -2.26 -18.10 15.90
C SER A 176 -0.85 -18.61 16.15
N GLN A 177 -0.07 -18.84 15.10
CA GLN A 177 1.27 -19.44 15.17
C GLN A 177 2.41 -18.53 14.72
N THR A 178 2.12 -17.26 14.40
CA THR A 178 3.17 -16.32 13.98
C THR A 178 4.06 -15.95 15.17
N PRO A 179 5.40 -16.05 15.03
CA PRO A 179 6.34 -15.59 16.07
C PRO A 179 6.13 -14.12 16.38
N GLU A 180 6.56 -13.67 17.57
CA GLU A 180 6.64 -12.25 17.91
C GLU A 180 7.47 -11.48 16.88
N VAL A 181 6.81 -10.95 15.87
CA VAL A 181 7.47 -10.16 14.84
C VAL A 181 7.60 -8.74 15.35
N LYS A 182 8.80 -8.18 15.27
CA LYS A 182 9.09 -6.78 15.65
C LYS A 182 8.45 -5.74 14.73
N LYS A 183 7.65 -6.16 13.75
CA LYS A 183 7.06 -5.32 12.69
C LYS A 183 5.53 -5.36 12.75
N VAL A 184 4.90 -4.33 12.22
CA VAL A 184 3.44 -4.23 12.14
C VAL A 184 2.90 -5.30 11.20
N PHE A 185 1.86 -5.98 11.62
CA PHE A 185 1.18 -7.00 10.82
C PHE A 185 -0.02 -6.38 10.12
N MET A 186 -0.01 -6.39 8.80
CA MET A 186 -1.18 -6.07 7.99
C MET A 186 -1.77 -7.34 7.39
N LYS A 187 -3.06 -7.49 7.53
CA LYS A 187 -3.81 -8.56 6.88
C LYS A 187 -4.62 -7.95 5.74
N ASP A 188 -4.32 -8.33 4.53
CA ASP A 188 -5.16 -8.01 3.39
C ASP A 188 -6.48 -8.77 3.52
N ILE A 189 -7.55 -8.05 3.75
CA ILE A 189 -8.89 -8.57 3.66
C ILE A 189 -9.42 -8.12 2.30
N ALA A 190 -9.39 -9.00 1.32
CA ALA A 190 -10.15 -8.81 0.11
C ALA A 190 -11.64 -8.92 0.46
N LEU A 191 -12.42 -7.94 0.04
CA LEU A 191 -13.89 -8.01 0.01
C LEU A 191 -14.34 -8.55 -1.33
#